data_41fb0e8c02b189ce5a32064b1b3a0e4b
#
_entry.id   41fb0e8c02b189ce5a32064b1b3a0e4b
#
_cell.length_a   1.000
_cell.length_b   1.000
_cell.length_c   1.000
_cell.angle_alpha   90.00
_cell.angle_beta   90.00
_cell.angle_gamma   90.00
#
_symmetry.space_group_name_H-M   'P 1'
#
loop_
_entity.id
_entity.type
_entity.pdbx_description
1 polymer ?
#
loop_
_entity_poly.entity_id
_entity_poly.type
_entity_poly.pdbx_seq_one_letter_code
_entity_poly.pdbx_strand_id
1 'polypeptide(L)'
;MECEWGGKPLPDKLTTTEFLIVKELAKRPGVIKERAHLMDIAYKENTEIEDRTIDSHVKRIRKKFKRVDEKFSAIETRYGSGYRWNVS
;
A
#
# COMPACT_ATOMS: atom_id res chain seq x y z
N MET A 1 -1.00 -7.66 -10.70
CA MET A 1 0.34 -7.93 -10.23
C MET A 1 0.31 -8.87 -9.04
N GLU A 2 1.23 -9.78 -8.98
CA GLU A 2 1.31 -10.74 -7.89
C GLU A 2 2.21 -10.20 -6.79
N CYS A 3 1.83 -10.52 -5.55
CA CYS A 3 2.58 -10.08 -4.38
C CYS A 3 2.57 -11.22 -3.36
N GLU A 4 3.65 -11.32 -2.60
CA GLU A 4 3.76 -12.32 -1.54
C GLU A 4 3.95 -11.64 -0.19
N TRP A 5 3.48 -12.28 0.85
CA TRP A 5 3.66 -11.84 2.22
C TRP A 5 4.00 -13.05 3.09
N GLY A 6 5.13 -12.98 3.76
CA GLY A 6 5.60 -14.09 4.60
C GLY A 6 5.83 -15.38 3.83
N GLY A 7 6.25 -15.28 2.56
CA GLY A 7 6.48 -16.44 1.70
C GLY A 7 5.22 -17.04 1.09
N LYS A 8 4.05 -16.44 1.34
CA LYS A 8 2.78 -16.89 0.79
C LYS A 8 2.25 -15.89 -0.23
N PRO A 9 1.79 -16.34 -1.41
CA PRO A 9 1.19 -15.43 -2.38
C PRO A 9 -0.15 -14.93 -1.85
N LEU A 10 -0.47 -13.68 -2.19
CA LEU A 10 -1.77 -13.13 -1.84
C LEU A 10 -2.86 -13.80 -2.66
N PRO A 11 -3.99 -14.23 -2.04
CA PRO A 11 -5.09 -14.83 -2.79
C PRO A 11 -5.73 -13.83 -3.76
N ASP A 12 -5.72 -12.54 -3.38
CA ASP A 12 -6.20 -11.47 -4.24
C ASP A 12 -5.01 -10.71 -4.80
N LYS A 13 -4.97 -10.53 -6.10
CA LYS A 13 -3.91 -9.76 -6.74
C LYS A 13 -4.09 -8.28 -6.45
N LEU A 14 -2.98 -7.59 -6.23
CA LEU A 14 -3.00 -6.14 -6.09
C LEU A 14 -3.26 -5.50 -7.46
N THR A 15 -4.02 -4.42 -7.46
CA THR A 15 -4.14 -3.59 -8.66
C THR A 15 -2.80 -2.89 -8.89
N THR A 16 -2.62 -2.33 -10.09
CA THR A 16 -1.40 -1.57 -10.40
C THR A 16 -1.21 -0.44 -9.39
N THR A 17 -2.29 0.29 -9.09
CA THR A 17 -2.24 1.38 -8.11
C THR A 17 -1.82 0.88 -6.73
N GLU A 18 -2.41 -0.19 -6.26
CA GLU A 18 -2.09 -0.77 -4.96
C GLU A 18 -0.64 -1.25 -4.90
N PHE A 19 -0.18 -1.91 -5.95
CA PHE A 19 1.19 -2.38 -6.05
C PHE A 19 2.21 -1.23 -5.96
N LEU A 20 1.95 -0.15 -6.68
CA LEU A 20 2.84 1.02 -6.67
C LEU A 20 2.92 1.66 -5.30
N ILE A 21 1.80 1.73 -4.58
CA ILE A 21 1.75 2.25 -3.22
C ILE A 21 2.59 1.37 -2.28
N VAL A 22 2.37 0.06 -2.32
CA VAL A 22 3.12 -0.89 -1.49
C VAL A 22 4.61 -0.81 -1.79
N LYS A 23 4.97 -0.80 -3.06
CA LYS A 23 6.36 -0.72 -3.50
C LYS A 23 7.04 0.54 -2.95
N GLU A 24 6.37 1.69 -3.05
CA GLU A 24 6.93 2.95 -2.58
C GLU A 24 7.12 2.96 -1.06
N LEU A 25 6.15 2.43 -0.32
CA LEU A 25 6.24 2.35 1.13
C LEU A 25 7.34 1.38 1.57
N ALA A 26 7.38 0.20 0.97
CA ALA A 26 8.32 -0.85 1.35
C ALA A 26 9.76 -0.56 0.91
N LYS A 27 9.93 0.28 -0.09
CA LYS A 27 11.23 0.68 -0.61
C LYS A 27 12.12 1.32 0.47
N ARG A 28 11.51 2.10 1.34
CA ARG A 28 12.21 2.75 2.46
C ARG A 28 11.42 2.56 3.74
N PRO A 29 11.58 1.40 4.40
CA PRO A 29 10.85 1.14 5.64
C PRO A 29 11.14 2.20 6.69
N GLY A 30 10.11 2.57 7.44
CA GLY A 30 10.22 3.56 8.50
C GLY A 30 10.12 5.01 8.04
N VAL A 31 10.21 5.27 6.73
CA VAL A 31 10.09 6.63 6.20
C VAL A 31 8.63 6.94 5.94
N ILE A 32 8.16 8.06 6.49
CA ILE A 32 6.78 8.52 6.29
C ILE A 32 6.64 9.08 4.89
N LYS A 33 5.63 8.61 4.15
CA LYS A 33 5.27 9.11 2.83
C LYS A 33 3.96 9.87 2.92
N GLU A 34 3.96 11.10 2.45
CA GLU A 34 2.75 11.90 2.42
C GLU A 34 1.74 11.33 1.45
N ARG A 35 0.45 11.54 1.74
CA ARG A 35 -0.63 11.06 0.89
C ARG A 35 -0.52 11.57 -0.54
N ALA A 36 -0.21 12.86 -0.70
CA ALA A 36 -0.05 13.47 -2.02
C ALA A 36 1.08 12.81 -2.80
N HIS A 37 2.18 12.48 -2.13
CA HIS A 37 3.31 11.80 -2.77
C HIS A 37 2.92 10.42 -3.28
N LEU A 38 2.19 9.66 -2.48
CA LEU A 38 1.72 8.33 -2.87
C LEU A 38 0.74 8.39 -4.04
N MET A 39 -0.15 9.39 -4.03
CA MET A 39 -1.08 9.59 -5.14
C MET A 39 -0.36 10.00 -6.42
N ASP A 40 0.64 10.84 -6.32
CA ASP A 40 1.43 11.26 -7.48
C ASP A 40 2.09 10.05 -8.15
N ILE A 41 2.69 9.17 -7.37
CA ILE A 41 3.34 7.97 -7.88
C ILE A 41 2.32 7.04 -8.54
N ALA A 42 1.20 6.80 -7.89
CA ALA A 42 0.16 5.93 -8.41
C ALA A 42 -0.48 6.52 -9.68
N TYR A 43 -0.74 7.82 -9.67
CA TYR A 43 -1.38 8.52 -10.77
C TYR A 43 -0.48 8.64 -11.99
N LYS A 44 0.82 8.81 -11.78
CA LYS A 44 1.81 8.97 -12.83
C LYS A 44 1.89 7.72 -13.72
N GLU A 45 1.75 6.54 -13.12
CA GLU A 45 1.81 5.27 -13.84
C GLU A 45 0.44 4.80 -14.34
N ASN A 46 -0.63 5.31 -13.74
CA ASN A 46 -1.99 4.93 -14.11
C ASN A 46 -2.93 6.14 -14.03
N THR A 47 -3.14 6.79 -15.16
CA THR A 47 -3.96 8.00 -15.24
C THR A 47 -5.46 7.71 -15.19
N GLU A 48 -5.86 6.45 -15.23
CA GLU A 48 -7.27 6.04 -15.21
C GLU A 48 -7.76 5.65 -13.82
N ILE A 49 -7.16 6.22 -12.78
CA ILE A 49 -7.58 5.94 -11.41
C ILE A 49 -8.91 6.64 -11.14
N GLU A 50 -9.95 5.85 -10.86
CA GLU A 50 -11.28 6.37 -10.53
C GLU A 50 -11.31 6.92 -9.12
N ASP A 51 -10.74 6.18 -8.17
CA ASP A 51 -10.69 6.59 -6.77
C ASP A 51 -9.36 7.26 -6.47
N ARG A 52 -9.40 8.54 -6.18
CA ARG A 52 -8.21 9.34 -5.90
C ARG A 52 -7.91 9.48 -4.41
N THR A 53 -8.66 8.76 -3.58
CA THR A 53 -8.44 8.77 -2.14
C THR A 53 -7.43 7.72 -1.76
N ILE A 54 -6.24 8.15 -1.35
CA ILE A 54 -5.18 7.22 -0.98
C ILE A 54 -5.60 6.33 0.21
N ASP A 55 -6.40 6.86 1.11
CA ASP A 55 -6.88 6.11 2.27
C ASP A 55 -7.72 4.90 1.85
N SER A 56 -8.54 5.05 0.81
CA SER A 56 -9.34 3.94 0.26
C SER A 56 -8.46 2.86 -0.33
N HIS A 57 -7.41 3.25 -1.03
CA HIS A 57 -6.46 2.29 -1.60
C HIS A 57 -5.73 1.54 -0.49
N VAL A 58 -5.28 2.23 0.54
CA VAL A 58 -4.61 1.61 1.69
C VAL A 58 -5.54 0.63 2.40
N LYS A 59 -6.81 0.99 2.57
CA LYS A 59 -7.80 0.10 3.18
C LYS A 59 -7.93 -1.20 2.42
N ARG A 60 -8.00 -1.14 1.09
CA ARG A 60 -8.09 -2.34 0.25
C ARG A 60 -6.81 -3.17 0.30
N ILE A 61 -5.66 -2.52 0.30
CA ILE A 61 -4.37 -3.18 0.43
C ILE A 61 -4.31 -3.97 1.75
N ARG A 62 -4.64 -3.32 2.85
CA ARG A 62 -4.64 -3.96 4.17
C ARG A 62 -5.56 -5.17 4.20
N LYS A 63 -6.73 -5.06 3.60
CA LYS A 63 -7.70 -6.15 3.54
C LYS A 63 -7.12 -7.36 2.80
N LYS A 64 -6.45 -7.12 1.69
CA LYS A 64 -5.83 -8.20 0.89
C LYS A 64 -4.71 -8.90 1.65
N PHE A 65 -3.83 -8.14 2.32
CA PHE A 65 -2.77 -8.72 3.12
C PHE A 65 -3.31 -9.50 4.33
N LYS A 66 -4.37 -9.02 4.95
CA LYS A 66 -4.99 -9.69 6.11
C LYS A 66 -5.60 -11.03 5.76
N ARG A 67 -5.88 -11.28 4.50
CA ARG A 67 -6.36 -12.61 4.08
C ARG A 67 -5.28 -13.67 4.18
N VAL A 68 -4.02 -13.27 4.16
CA VAL A 68 -2.86 -14.15 4.35
C VAL A 68 -2.38 -14.12 5.78
N ASP A 69 -2.44 -12.95 6.40
CA ASP A 69 -1.94 -12.73 7.77
C ASP A 69 -2.90 -11.81 8.51
N GLU A 70 -3.74 -12.38 9.37
CA GLU A 70 -4.75 -11.63 10.14
C GLU A 70 -4.14 -10.52 10.99
N LYS A 71 -2.88 -10.67 11.36
CA LYS A 71 -2.16 -9.71 12.20
C LYS A 71 -1.37 -8.69 11.39
N PHE A 72 -1.60 -8.63 10.08
CA PHE A 72 -0.89 -7.69 9.23
C PHE A 72 -1.02 -6.26 9.73
N SER A 73 0.12 -5.62 9.96
CA SER A 73 0.18 -4.24 10.45
C SER A 73 1.37 -3.47 9.87
N ALA A 74 1.91 -3.95 8.75
CA ALA A 74 3.09 -3.34 8.15
C ALA A 74 2.84 -1.93 7.61
N ILE A 75 1.61 -1.63 7.18
CA ILE A 75 1.27 -0.27 6.73
C ILE A 75 0.72 0.49 7.93
N GLU A 76 1.49 1.42 8.43
CA GLU A 76 1.15 2.20 9.61
C GLU A 76 0.65 3.58 9.22
N THR A 77 -0.50 3.99 9.77
CA THR A 77 -1.05 5.33 9.56
C THR A 77 -0.38 6.29 10.52
N ARG A 78 0.16 7.38 9.97
CA ARG A 78 0.71 8.48 10.79
C ARG A 78 -0.19 9.67 10.59
N TYR A 79 -1.15 9.86 11.49
CA TYR A 79 -2.16 10.91 11.39
C TYR A 79 -1.51 12.28 11.22
N GLY A 80 -2.00 13.02 10.23
CA GLY A 80 -1.47 14.33 9.89
C GLY A 80 -0.20 14.31 9.04
N SER A 81 0.42 13.14 8.83
CA SER A 81 1.67 13.05 8.08
C SER A 81 1.60 12.11 6.87
N GLY A 82 0.88 10.99 6.99
CA GLY A 82 0.77 10.03 5.88
C GLY A 82 0.87 8.59 6.34
N TYR A 83 1.63 7.80 5.60
CA TYR A 83 1.81 6.38 5.88
C TYR A 83 3.28 5.99 5.88
N ARG A 84 3.60 4.91 6.57
CA ARG A 84 4.95 4.34 6.52
C ARG A 84 4.88 2.82 6.57
N TRP A 85 5.92 2.18 6.05
CA TRP A 85 6.06 0.74 6.14
C TRP A 85 6.80 0.40 7.44
N ASN A 86 6.14 -0.35 8.29
CA ASN A 86 6.72 -0.75 9.57
C ASN A 86 7.42 -2.10 9.44
N VAL A 87 8.71 -2.14 9.73
CA VAL A 87 9.51 -3.37 9.73
C VAL A 87 9.87 -3.69 11.16
N SER A 88 9.02 -4.40 11.81
CA SER A 88 9.33 -4.84 13.17
C SER A 88 9.70 -6.29 13.18
#